data_6e99aef87438bf737b074d0d2dc2f59a
#
_entry.id   6e99aef87438bf737b074d0d2dc2f59a
#
_cell.length_a   1.000
_cell.length_b   1.000
_cell.length_c   1.000
_cell.angle_alpha   90.00
_cell.angle_beta   90.00
_cell.angle_gamma   90.00
#
_symmetry.space_group_name_H-M   'P 1'
#
loop_
_entity.id
_entity.type
_entity.pdbx_description
1 polymer ?
#
loop_
_entity_poly.entity_id
_entity_poly.type
_entity_poly.pdbx_seq_one_letter_code
_entity_poly.pdbx_strand_id
1 'polypeptide(L)'
;PDNIRYFLDNKLDLLVMSRYLKGSKIINWTIKRKLFSFLANKFAKSLLKVPVSDYTNGYRIYSRKAAAQVVKNCGKISYDFIALSETLVELYIDNLRIGEIKTTFTNREKGESTMNLKLILDSFFGLLKLYINRRKEINSVVRKKSSPTNIVE
;
A
#
# COMPACT_ATOMS: atom_id res chain seq x y z
N PRO A 1 15.80 -13.62 -3.47
CA PRO A 1 16.58 -13.90 -2.25
C PRO A 1 16.75 -12.66 -1.38
N ASP A 2 17.24 -11.54 -1.94
CA ASP A 2 17.58 -10.33 -1.14
C ASP A 2 16.36 -9.68 -0.48
N ASN A 3 15.22 -9.64 -1.15
CA ASN A 3 13.98 -9.09 -0.60
C ASN A 3 13.47 -9.93 0.59
N ILE A 4 13.62 -11.26 0.53
CA ILE A 4 13.22 -12.15 1.62
C ILE A 4 14.17 -11.96 2.81
N ARG A 5 15.47 -11.88 2.56
CA ARG A 5 16.46 -11.59 3.60
C ARG A 5 16.15 -10.27 4.28
N TYR A 6 15.98 -9.19 3.50
CA TYR A 6 15.61 -7.88 4.03
C TYR A 6 14.33 -7.92 4.89
N PHE A 7 13.31 -8.66 4.43
CA PHE A 7 12.06 -8.85 5.16
C PHE A 7 12.28 -9.52 6.52
N LEU A 8 13.09 -10.59 6.57
CA LEU A 8 13.38 -11.34 7.79
C LEU A 8 14.27 -10.55 8.75
N ASP A 9 15.35 -9.94 8.26
CA ASP A 9 16.33 -9.20 9.07
C ASP A 9 15.67 -7.99 9.75
N ASN A 10 14.72 -7.33 9.07
CA ASN A 10 13.96 -6.20 9.62
C ASN A 10 12.71 -6.62 10.40
N LYS A 11 12.45 -7.93 10.55
CA LYS A 11 11.29 -8.50 11.27
C LYS A 11 9.98 -7.85 10.81
N LEU A 12 9.80 -7.69 9.51
CA LEU A 12 8.62 -7.06 8.93
C LEU A 12 7.42 -8.03 8.91
N ASP A 13 6.22 -7.46 9.00
CA ASP A 13 4.98 -8.19 8.78
C ASP A 13 4.48 -8.03 7.35
N LEU A 14 4.78 -6.88 6.73
CA LEU A 14 4.52 -6.61 5.33
C LEU A 14 5.71 -5.89 4.70
N LEU A 15 6.17 -6.35 3.55
CA LEU A 15 7.13 -5.66 2.71
C LEU A 15 6.50 -5.34 1.36
N VAL A 16 6.49 -4.06 0.99
CA VAL A 16 6.00 -3.56 -0.29
C VAL A 16 7.19 -3.27 -1.20
N MET A 17 7.21 -3.87 -2.40
CA MET A 17 8.16 -3.54 -3.45
C MET A 17 7.63 -2.33 -4.22
N SER A 18 8.12 -1.15 -3.88
CA SER A 18 7.59 0.13 -4.36
C SER A 18 8.18 0.56 -5.70
N ARG A 19 7.30 1.07 -6.56
CA ARG A 19 7.65 1.71 -7.83
C ARG A 19 8.01 3.20 -7.69
N TYR A 20 7.80 3.76 -6.50
CA TYR A 20 7.89 5.21 -6.25
C TYR A 20 8.99 5.62 -5.27
N LEU A 21 9.76 4.68 -4.74
CA LEU A 21 10.96 5.00 -3.99
C LEU A 21 12.09 5.45 -4.92
N LYS A 22 12.99 6.28 -4.40
CA LYS A 22 14.19 6.73 -5.13
C LYS A 22 15.00 5.52 -5.58
N GLY A 23 15.27 5.45 -6.89
CA GLY A 23 15.99 4.33 -7.52
C GLY A 23 15.10 3.20 -8.03
N SER A 24 13.77 3.27 -7.86
CA SER A 24 12.84 2.39 -8.55
C SER A 24 12.75 2.72 -10.04
N LYS A 25 12.43 1.70 -10.85
CA LYS A 25 12.27 1.86 -12.30
C LYS A 25 10.93 1.30 -12.74
N ILE A 26 10.26 2.02 -13.65
CA ILE A 26 9.04 1.55 -14.33
C ILE A 26 9.34 1.51 -15.81
N ILE A 27 9.38 0.30 -16.38
CA ILE A 27 9.74 0.03 -17.77
C ILE A 27 8.46 -0.28 -18.57
N ASN A 28 8.40 0.21 -19.81
CA ASN A 28 7.31 -0.05 -20.76
C ASN A 28 5.91 0.44 -20.29
N TRP A 29 5.85 1.50 -19.47
CA TRP A 29 4.62 2.24 -19.23
C TRP A 29 4.60 3.55 -20.01
N THR A 30 3.42 3.91 -20.52
CA THR A 30 3.21 5.24 -21.10
C THR A 30 3.33 6.33 -20.02
N ILE A 31 3.70 7.52 -20.43
CA ILE A 31 3.82 8.69 -19.53
C ILE A 31 2.48 8.95 -18.82
N LYS A 32 1.36 8.89 -19.55
CA LYS A 32 0.01 9.05 -18.98
C LYS A 32 -0.24 8.04 -17.85
N ARG A 33 0.08 6.76 -18.06
CA ARG A 33 -0.10 5.69 -17.04
C ARG A 33 0.79 5.94 -15.81
N LYS A 34 2.04 6.36 -16.01
CA LYS A 34 2.95 6.71 -14.90
C LYS A 34 2.38 7.84 -14.06
N LEU A 35 1.92 8.91 -14.72
CA LEU A 35 1.34 10.07 -14.04
C LEU A 35 0.08 9.72 -13.26
N PHE A 36 -0.88 9.03 -13.88
CA PHE A 36 -2.09 8.60 -13.18
C PHE A 36 -1.81 7.71 -11.97
N SER A 37 -0.93 6.72 -12.13
CA SER A 37 -0.57 5.83 -11.03
C SER A 37 0.15 6.58 -9.91
N PHE A 38 1.03 7.54 -10.23
CA PHE A 38 1.68 8.38 -9.25
C PHE A 38 0.68 9.24 -8.46
N LEU A 39 -0.23 9.92 -9.17
CA LEU A 39 -1.26 10.75 -8.55
C LEU A 39 -2.20 9.93 -7.66
N ALA A 40 -2.63 8.74 -8.12
CA ALA A 40 -3.47 7.84 -7.35
C ALA A 40 -2.79 7.40 -6.05
N ASN A 41 -1.50 7.05 -6.10
CA ASN A 41 -0.74 6.69 -4.91
C ASN A 41 -0.52 7.87 -3.97
N LYS A 42 -0.25 9.07 -4.50
CA LYS A 42 -0.12 10.30 -3.71
C LYS A 42 -1.44 10.65 -3.02
N PHE A 43 -2.55 10.52 -3.72
CA PHE A 43 -3.89 10.70 -3.16
C PHE A 43 -4.19 9.69 -2.06
N ALA A 44 -3.98 8.39 -2.31
CA ALA A 44 -4.17 7.34 -1.32
C ALA A 44 -3.32 7.59 -0.05
N LYS A 45 -2.05 7.98 -0.22
CA LYS A 45 -1.15 8.32 0.89
C LYS A 45 -1.65 9.50 1.72
N SER A 46 -2.12 10.57 1.07
CA SER A 46 -2.64 11.75 1.77
C SER A 46 -3.89 11.44 2.59
N LEU A 47 -4.72 10.55 2.07
CA LEU A 47 -6.00 10.17 2.66
C LEU A 47 -5.82 9.13 3.78
N LEU A 48 -5.12 8.04 3.49
CA LEU A 48 -5.01 6.86 4.36
C LEU A 48 -3.83 6.92 5.34
N LYS A 49 -2.84 7.80 5.09
CA LYS A 49 -1.72 8.10 5.99
C LYS A 49 -0.84 6.91 6.39
N VAL A 50 -0.94 5.79 5.70
CA VAL A 50 0.02 4.69 5.89
C VAL A 50 1.39 5.13 5.33
N PRO A 51 2.51 4.93 6.03
CA PRO A 51 3.82 5.47 5.65
C PRO A 51 4.50 4.67 4.53
N VAL A 52 3.79 4.44 3.41
CA VAL A 52 4.32 3.83 2.19
C VAL A 52 4.09 4.75 0.99
N SER A 53 4.79 4.51 -0.10
CA SER A 53 4.67 5.30 -1.34
C SER A 53 3.86 4.58 -2.42
N ASP A 54 3.73 3.24 -2.35
CA ASP A 54 3.03 2.44 -3.35
C ASP A 54 1.88 1.62 -2.75
N TYR A 55 0.67 2.13 -2.89
CA TYR A 55 -0.57 1.52 -2.41
C TYR A 55 -1.14 0.46 -3.34
N THR A 56 -0.73 0.49 -4.62
CA THR A 56 -1.38 -0.27 -5.69
C THR A 56 -0.52 -1.37 -6.29
N ASN A 57 0.74 -1.54 -5.84
CA ASN A 57 1.57 -2.64 -6.27
C ASN A 57 1.21 -3.92 -5.50
N GLY A 58 0.92 -5.00 -6.24
CA GLY A 58 0.65 -6.32 -5.68
C GLY A 58 1.91 -7.13 -5.34
N TYR A 59 3.09 -6.65 -5.71
CA TYR A 59 4.33 -7.33 -5.34
C TYR A 59 4.66 -7.06 -3.87
N ARG A 60 4.28 -7.99 -2.99
CA ARG A 60 4.37 -7.87 -1.53
C ARG A 60 4.78 -9.19 -0.90
N ILE A 61 5.46 -9.11 0.25
CA ILE A 61 5.76 -10.26 1.11
C ILE A 61 5.03 -10.06 2.43
N TYR A 62 4.35 -11.10 2.89
CA TYR A 62 3.56 -11.08 4.12
C TYR A 62 4.12 -12.08 5.13
N SER A 63 4.16 -11.70 6.41
CA SER A 63 4.34 -12.66 7.50
C SER A 63 3.08 -13.52 7.64
N ARG A 64 3.21 -14.68 8.29
CA ARG A 64 2.04 -15.54 8.61
C ARG A 64 0.98 -14.76 9.38
N LYS A 65 1.39 -13.90 10.31
CA LYS A 65 0.51 -13.03 11.10
C LYS A 65 -0.24 -12.04 10.22
N ALA A 66 0.46 -11.34 9.33
CA ALA A 66 -0.16 -10.40 8.40
C ALA A 66 -1.13 -11.09 7.45
N ALA A 67 -0.76 -12.26 6.90
CA ALA A 67 -1.64 -13.02 6.02
C ALA A 67 -2.94 -13.44 6.72
N ALA A 68 -2.88 -13.91 7.96
CA ALA A 68 -4.05 -14.26 8.75
C ALA A 68 -4.99 -13.06 8.98
N GLN A 69 -4.42 -11.86 9.26
CA GLN A 69 -5.21 -10.63 9.42
C GLN A 69 -5.87 -10.20 8.10
N VAL A 70 -5.15 -10.31 6.98
CA VAL A 70 -5.71 -10.00 5.65
C VAL A 70 -6.92 -10.88 5.34
N VAL A 71 -6.80 -12.18 5.54
CA VAL A 71 -7.91 -13.13 5.32
C VAL A 71 -9.13 -12.80 6.19
N LYS A 72 -8.91 -12.40 7.44
CA LYS A 72 -9.97 -12.07 8.39
C LYS A 72 -10.67 -10.75 8.10
N ASN A 73 -9.93 -9.72 7.71
CA ASN A 73 -10.40 -8.34 7.75
C ASN A 73 -10.58 -7.69 6.38
N CYS A 74 -9.90 -8.16 5.33
CA CYS A 74 -9.90 -7.52 4.01
C CYS A 74 -10.92 -8.14 3.04
N GLY A 75 -11.12 -7.47 1.89
CA GLY A 75 -12.04 -7.92 0.84
C GLY A 75 -13.51 -7.53 1.07
N LYS A 76 -13.77 -6.63 2.02
CA LYS A 76 -15.13 -6.18 2.35
C LYS A 76 -15.58 -4.98 1.51
N ILE A 77 -14.65 -4.25 0.93
CA ILE A 77 -14.92 -3.00 0.20
C ILE A 77 -14.84 -3.21 -1.30
N SER A 78 -13.82 -3.90 -1.78
CA SER A 78 -13.62 -4.22 -3.21
C SER A 78 -12.62 -5.35 -3.37
N TYR A 79 -12.68 -6.05 -4.51
CA TYR A 79 -11.72 -7.10 -4.89
C TYR A 79 -10.60 -6.60 -5.80
N ASP A 80 -10.60 -5.31 -6.20
CA ASP A 80 -9.66 -4.69 -7.13
C ASP A 80 -8.47 -4.02 -6.41
N PHE A 81 -7.92 -2.97 -7.01
CA PHE A 81 -6.80 -2.20 -6.45
C PHE A 81 -7.06 -1.65 -5.04
N ILE A 82 -8.33 -1.48 -4.67
CA ILE A 82 -8.73 -1.04 -3.34
C ILE A 82 -8.40 -2.10 -2.28
N ALA A 83 -8.51 -3.38 -2.59
CA ALA A 83 -8.14 -4.45 -1.66
C ALA A 83 -6.68 -4.35 -1.21
N LEU A 84 -5.77 -3.89 -2.09
CA LEU A 84 -4.37 -3.64 -1.72
C LEU A 84 -4.21 -2.48 -0.76
N SER A 85 -5.02 -1.42 -0.92
CA SER A 85 -5.04 -0.27 -0.02
C SER A 85 -5.73 -0.61 1.30
N GLU A 86 -6.82 -1.40 1.27
CA GLU A 86 -7.49 -1.94 2.45
C GLU A 86 -6.52 -2.77 3.30
N THR A 87 -5.77 -3.68 2.65
CA THR A 87 -4.73 -4.47 3.32
C THR A 87 -3.71 -3.60 4.06
N LEU A 88 -3.22 -2.53 3.43
CA LEU A 88 -2.28 -1.60 4.07
C LEU A 88 -2.89 -0.94 5.31
N VAL A 89 -4.12 -0.48 5.21
CA VAL A 89 -4.83 0.19 6.30
C VAL A 89 -5.07 -0.76 7.47
N GLU A 90 -5.60 -1.96 7.21
CA GLU A 90 -5.88 -2.94 8.27
C GLU A 90 -4.60 -3.34 9.02
N LEU A 91 -3.52 -3.66 8.29
CA LEU A 91 -2.25 -4.00 8.92
C LEU A 91 -1.62 -2.82 9.69
N TYR A 92 -1.82 -1.59 9.21
CA TYR A 92 -1.33 -0.38 9.88
C TYR A 92 -2.09 -0.08 11.17
N ILE A 93 -3.42 -0.25 11.17
CA ILE A 93 -4.29 -0.09 12.35
C ILE A 93 -3.91 -1.12 13.42
N ASP A 94 -3.63 -2.36 13.01
CA ASP A 94 -3.21 -3.45 13.90
C ASP A 94 -1.73 -3.32 14.37
N ASN A 95 -1.06 -2.19 14.05
CA ASN A 95 0.32 -1.89 14.41
C ASN A 95 1.34 -2.93 13.92
N LEU A 96 1.06 -3.60 12.79
CA LEU A 96 2.04 -4.48 12.17
C LEU A 96 3.17 -3.66 11.52
N ARG A 97 4.35 -4.29 11.44
CA ARG A 97 5.55 -3.66 10.87
C ARG A 97 5.49 -3.69 9.35
N ILE A 98 5.29 -2.53 8.75
CA ILE A 98 5.23 -2.36 7.29
C ILE A 98 6.52 -1.71 6.82
N GLY A 99 7.20 -2.35 5.87
CA GLY A 99 8.39 -1.82 5.20
C GLY A 99 8.16 -1.62 3.72
N GLU A 100 9.04 -0.83 3.10
CA GLU A 100 9.00 -0.53 1.68
C GLU A 100 10.41 -0.52 1.10
N ILE A 101 10.62 -1.20 -0.05
CA ILE A 101 11.89 -1.19 -0.78
C ILE A 101 11.67 -0.87 -2.25
N LYS A 102 12.74 -0.38 -2.91
CA LYS A 102 12.74 -0.09 -4.35
C LYS A 102 12.56 -1.35 -5.18
N THR A 103 11.92 -1.22 -6.34
CA THR A 103 11.79 -2.31 -7.31
C THR A 103 11.96 -1.82 -8.75
N THR A 104 12.29 -2.74 -9.65
CA THR A 104 12.16 -2.53 -11.09
C THR A 104 10.90 -3.25 -11.55
N PHE A 105 9.95 -2.49 -12.07
CA PHE A 105 8.70 -3.01 -12.60
C PHE A 105 8.72 -2.95 -14.13
N THR A 106 8.59 -4.10 -14.77
CA THR A 106 8.46 -4.20 -16.23
C THR A 106 7.03 -4.57 -16.58
N ASN A 107 6.42 -3.85 -17.53
CA ASN A 107 5.09 -4.18 -18.01
C ASN A 107 5.12 -5.54 -18.73
N ARG A 108 4.01 -6.26 -18.67
CA ARG A 108 3.85 -7.51 -19.42
C ARG A 108 3.91 -7.21 -20.92
N GLU A 109 4.59 -8.05 -21.68
CA GLU A 109 4.67 -7.93 -23.14
C GLU A 109 3.36 -8.32 -23.82
N LYS A 110 2.58 -9.19 -23.18
CA LYS A 110 1.27 -9.65 -23.67
C LYS A 110 0.17 -9.29 -22.67
N GLY A 111 -0.97 -8.82 -23.19
CA GLY A 111 -2.15 -8.45 -22.41
C GLY A 111 -2.47 -6.96 -22.49
N GLU A 112 -3.75 -6.66 -22.66
CA GLU A 112 -4.24 -5.27 -22.66
C GLU A 112 -4.29 -4.69 -21.24
N SER A 113 -4.07 -3.39 -21.14
CA SER A 113 -4.25 -2.67 -19.89
C SER A 113 -5.74 -2.54 -19.58
N THR A 114 -6.19 -3.17 -18.50
CA THR A 114 -7.59 -3.09 -18.03
C THR A 114 -7.95 -1.72 -17.43
N MET A 115 -7.03 -0.74 -17.47
CA MET A 115 -7.30 0.60 -16.95
C MET A 115 -8.26 1.37 -17.87
N ASN A 116 -9.52 1.43 -17.48
CA ASN A 116 -10.55 2.29 -18.08
C ASN A 116 -10.97 3.38 -17.07
N LEU A 117 -11.67 4.40 -17.58
CA LEU A 117 -12.12 5.53 -16.76
C LEU A 117 -13.03 5.09 -15.61
N LYS A 118 -13.90 4.10 -15.87
CA LYS A 118 -14.79 3.53 -14.85
C LYS A 118 -14.00 2.95 -13.68
N LEU A 119 -12.97 2.13 -13.96
CA LEU A 119 -12.14 1.54 -12.91
C LEU A 119 -11.39 2.60 -12.09
N ILE A 120 -10.97 3.70 -12.73
CA ILE A 120 -10.34 4.84 -12.05
C ILE A 120 -11.32 5.50 -11.08
N LEU A 121 -12.55 5.78 -11.53
CA LEU A 121 -13.59 6.38 -10.69
C LEU A 121 -14.00 5.45 -9.54
N ASP A 122 -14.23 4.18 -9.84
CA ASP A 122 -14.56 3.16 -8.82
C ASP A 122 -13.46 3.05 -7.76
N SER A 123 -12.19 3.11 -8.19
CA SER A 123 -11.04 3.11 -7.27
C SER A 123 -11.01 4.37 -6.40
N PHE A 124 -11.33 5.54 -6.95
CA PHE A 124 -11.39 6.79 -6.20
C PHE A 124 -12.48 6.74 -5.12
N PHE A 125 -13.69 6.35 -5.49
CA PHE A 125 -14.80 6.20 -4.53
C PHE A 125 -14.53 5.10 -3.50
N GLY A 126 -13.90 4.01 -3.91
CA GLY A 126 -13.46 2.95 -2.99
C GLY A 126 -12.48 3.45 -1.94
N LEU A 127 -11.49 4.28 -2.31
CA LEU A 127 -10.57 4.90 -1.37
C LEU A 127 -11.28 5.84 -0.39
N LEU A 128 -12.23 6.64 -0.87
CA LEU A 128 -13.05 7.51 -0.01
C LEU A 128 -13.88 6.70 0.99
N LYS A 129 -14.52 5.63 0.51
CA LYS A 129 -15.31 4.71 1.35
C LYS A 129 -14.42 4.06 2.42
N LEU A 130 -13.24 3.57 2.04
CA LEU A 130 -12.26 3.01 2.97
C LEU A 130 -11.86 4.03 4.04
N TYR A 131 -11.54 5.26 3.63
CA TYR A 131 -11.20 6.34 4.57
C TYR A 131 -12.34 6.65 5.53
N ILE A 132 -13.56 6.85 5.03
CA ILE A 132 -14.72 7.18 5.87
C ILE A 132 -14.93 6.09 6.92
N ASN A 133 -14.82 4.81 6.52
CA ASN A 133 -15.04 3.67 7.40
C ASN A 133 -13.93 3.52 8.46
N ARG A 134 -12.69 3.93 8.14
CA ARG A 134 -11.51 3.69 9.00
C ARG A 134 -10.83 4.95 9.55
N ARG A 135 -11.38 6.15 9.28
CA ARG A 135 -10.74 7.43 9.65
C ARG A 135 -10.44 7.59 11.14
N LYS A 136 -11.30 7.04 12.01
CA LYS A 136 -11.10 7.14 13.46
C LYS A 136 -9.89 6.34 13.90
N GLU A 137 -9.79 5.10 13.46
CA GLU A 137 -8.69 4.19 13.76
C GLU A 137 -7.37 4.69 13.15
N ILE A 138 -7.39 5.09 11.88
CA ILE A 138 -6.23 5.68 11.19
C ILE A 138 -5.70 6.88 11.98
N ASN A 139 -6.57 7.84 12.33
CA ASN A 139 -6.16 9.04 13.05
C ASN A 139 -5.67 8.72 14.46
N SER A 140 -6.23 7.72 15.13
CA SER A 140 -5.76 7.24 16.44
C SER A 140 -4.31 6.71 16.34
N VAL A 141 -4.02 5.87 15.37
CA VAL A 141 -2.67 5.32 15.15
C VAL A 141 -1.68 6.42 14.79
N VAL A 142 -2.07 7.35 13.89
CA VAL A 142 -1.22 8.48 13.50
C VAL A 142 -0.87 9.34 14.73
N ARG A 143 -1.86 9.68 15.56
CA ARG A 143 -1.62 10.47 16.79
C ARG A 143 -0.67 9.75 17.75
N LYS A 144 -0.88 8.46 18.02
CA LYS A 144 0.01 7.66 18.87
C LYS A 144 1.46 7.64 18.37
N LYS A 145 1.66 7.53 17.05
CA LYS A 145 3.00 7.52 16.45
C LYS A 145 3.64 8.90 16.33
N SER A 146 2.86 9.98 16.41
CA SER A 146 3.34 11.37 16.39
C SER A 146 3.57 11.95 17.78
N SER A 147 3.06 11.31 18.85
CA SER A 147 3.34 11.73 20.23
C SER A 147 4.79 11.38 20.55
N PRO A 148 5.61 12.34 21.05
CA PRO A 148 6.96 12.02 21.49
C PRO A 148 6.82 11.00 22.62
N THR A 149 7.51 9.89 22.47
CA THR A 149 7.69 8.90 23.55
C THR A 149 8.34 9.65 24.70
N ASN A 150 7.64 9.78 25.84
CA ASN A 150 8.26 10.26 27.05
C ASN A 150 9.51 9.42 27.27
N ILE A 151 10.66 10.04 27.10
CA ILE A 151 11.94 9.49 27.52
C ILE A 151 11.80 9.45 29.06
N VAL A 152 11.52 8.27 29.58
CA VAL A 152 11.70 8.00 31.00
C VAL A 152 13.21 7.90 31.17
N GLU A 153 13.77 8.90 31.80
CA GLU A 153 15.13 8.91 32.33
C GLU A 153 15.35 7.75 33.31
#